data_d77f5c35062e2b57129f341061f13b3e
#
_entry.id   d77f5c35062e2b57129f341061f13b3e
#
_cell.length_a   1.000
_cell.length_b   1.000
_cell.length_c   1.000
_cell.angle_alpha   90.00
_cell.angle_beta   90.00
_cell.angle_gamma   90.00
#
_symmetry.space_group_name_H-M   'P 1'
#
loop_
_entity.id
_entity.type
_entity.pdbx_description
1 polymer ?
#
loop_
_entity_poly.entity_id
_entity_poly.type
_entity_poly.pdbx_seq_one_letter_code
_entity_poly.pdbx_strand_id
1 'polypeptide(L)'
;TALQRGDYLFLQRFLDSTKANLFFAKGIIMVEGDAENILVPVIADILGYPLEKYGVSVVNVGSTAFLRYSGIMIRKDGRGIGIPVSVITDCDVRPYDIDKDTNEKVFNEKKSESTQKEKENNEKYTNGSVRGFTSPRWTLEYCIAMSCLSEEFHKSVHYGKKILNARDYIALTDEKINEANQEMEKEEEQWSTL
;
A
#
# COMPACT_ATOMS: atom_id res chain seq x y z
N THR A 1 -13.51 24.09 4.07
CA THR A 1 -13.06 22.91 3.35
C THR A 1 -13.78 22.76 2.02
N ALA A 2 -13.21 22.04 1.07
CA ALA A 2 -13.82 21.70 -0.21
C ALA A 2 -14.89 20.60 -0.11
N LEU A 3 -15.15 20.08 1.09
CA LEU A 3 -16.06 18.99 1.39
C LEU A 3 -17.53 19.35 1.12
N GLN A 4 -18.28 18.38 0.61
CA GLN A 4 -19.72 18.42 0.42
C GLN A 4 -20.45 17.77 1.61
N ARG A 5 -21.79 17.93 1.68
CA ARG A 5 -22.60 17.39 2.81
C ARG A 5 -22.42 15.88 3.01
N GLY A 6 -22.32 15.11 1.91
CA GLY A 6 -22.10 13.66 1.97
C GLY A 6 -20.75 13.29 2.59
N ASP A 7 -19.71 14.09 2.33
CA ASP A 7 -18.39 13.88 2.91
C ASP A 7 -18.36 14.11 4.41
N TYR A 8 -19.07 15.13 4.90
CA TYR A 8 -19.21 15.36 6.35
C TYR A 8 -19.88 14.19 7.07
N LEU A 9 -20.95 13.64 6.49
CA LEU A 9 -21.64 12.49 7.06
C LEU A 9 -20.78 11.23 7.05
N PHE A 10 -19.95 11.06 6.02
CA PHE A 10 -18.98 9.97 5.96
C PHE A 10 -17.90 10.15 7.04
N LEU A 11 -17.27 11.32 7.09
CA LEU A 11 -16.21 11.61 8.05
C LEU A 11 -16.69 11.50 9.51
N GLN A 12 -17.92 11.95 9.79
CA GLN A 12 -18.51 11.81 11.12
C GLN A 12 -18.59 10.34 11.60
N ARG A 13 -18.74 9.39 10.68
CA ARG A 13 -18.80 7.96 10.99
C ARG A 13 -17.44 7.29 11.06
N PHE A 14 -16.51 7.72 10.22
CA PHE A 14 -15.24 7.02 9.99
C PHE A 14 -14.02 7.74 10.50
N LEU A 15 -14.15 8.98 10.99
CA LEU A 15 -13.09 9.72 11.63
C LEU A 15 -12.99 9.29 13.09
N ASP A 16 -12.25 8.25 13.34
CA ASP A 16 -11.98 7.69 14.67
C ASP A 16 -10.63 8.15 15.23
N SER A 17 -10.25 7.62 16.39
CA SER A 17 -9.00 7.94 17.06
C SER A 17 -7.77 7.59 16.24
N THR A 18 -7.83 6.56 15.36
CA THR A 18 -6.70 6.14 14.52
C THR A 18 -6.40 7.17 13.43
N LYS A 19 -7.40 7.96 13.04
CA LYS A 19 -7.30 9.01 12.05
C LYS A 19 -7.14 10.42 12.65
N ALA A 20 -7.09 10.51 13.99
CA ALA A 20 -6.87 11.79 14.68
C ALA A 20 -5.54 12.45 14.29
N ASN A 21 -4.53 11.66 13.94
CA ASN A 21 -3.24 12.14 13.47
C ASN A 21 -3.33 13.06 12.24
N LEU A 22 -4.41 12.99 11.45
CA LEU A 22 -4.67 13.93 10.35
C LEU A 22 -4.67 15.40 10.80
N PHE A 23 -4.98 15.68 12.07
CA PHE A 23 -5.10 17.05 12.58
C PHE A 23 -3.85 17.55 13.32
N PHE A 24 -2.96 16.67 13.70
CA PHE A 24 -1.81 17.01 14.56
C PHE A 24 -0.46 16.83 13.86
N ALA A 25 -0.41 16.16 12.71
CA ALA A 25 0.81 15.92 11.95
C ALA A 25 1.27 17.19 11.21
N LYS A 26 2.57 17.33 11.01
CA LYS A 26 3.18 18.36 10.14
C LYS A 26 3.15 17.96 8.66
N GLY A 27 3.02 16.67 8.38
CA GLY A 27 2.84 16.09 7.07
C GLY A 27 2.08 14.77 7.17
N ILE A 28 1.37 14.37 6.13
CA ILE A 28 0.51 13.19 6.15
C ILE A 28 0.82 12.33 4.94
N ILE A 29 0.95 11.01 5.17
CA ILE A 29 0.96 10.01 4.13
C ILE A 29 -0.31 9.16 4.30
N MET A 30 -1.22 9.24 3.36
CA MET A 30 -2.44 8.43 3.34
C MET A 30 -2.19 7.16 2.54
N VAL A 31 -2.58 6.01 3.07
CA VAL A 31 -2.40 4.69 2.47
C VAL A 31 -3.72 3.90 2.47
N GLU A 32 -3.84 2.90 1.62
CA GLU A 32 -5.06 2.10 1.47
C GLU A 32 -5.18 1.00 2.52
N GLY A 33 -4.06 0.40 2.91
CA GLY A 33 -4.04 -0.81 3.70
C GLY A 33 -3.02 -0.82 4.84
N ASP A 34 -3.04 -1.93 5.57
CA ASP A 34 -2.15 -2.14 6.71
C ASP A 34 -0.71 -2.45 6.26
N ALA A 35 -0.53 -3.04 5.08
CA ALA A 35 0.80 -3.33 4.54
C ALA A 35 1.60 -2.03 4.35
N GLU A 36 1.05 -1.05 3.66
CA GLU A 36 1.67 0.26 3.46
C GLU A 36 1.83 1.00 4.79
N ASN A 37 0.84 0.90 5.68
CA ASN A 37 0.88 1.56 6.99
C ASN A 37 2.06 1.08 7.85
N ILE A 38 2.47 -0.18 7.70
CA ILE A 38 3.61 -0.77 8.39
C ILE A 38 4.91 -0.54 7.62
N LEU A 39 4.91 -0.74 6.30
CA LEU A 39 6.13 -0.72 5.49
C LEU A 39 6.63 0.69 5.18
N VAL A 40 5.75 1.66 4.96
CA VAL A 40 6.15 3.04 4.59
C VAL A 40 7.05 3.69 5.65
N PRO A 41 6.76 3.62 6.96
CA PRO A 41 7.67 4.15 7.99
C PRO A 41 9.04 3.45 7.98
N VAL A 42 9.07 2.13 7.83
CA VAL A 42 10.30 1.33 7.80
C VAL A 42 11.16 1.70 6.59
N ILE A 43 10.55 1.79 5.40
CA ILE A 43 11.25 2.19 4.17
C ILE A 43 11.79 3.62 4.31
N ALA A 44 11.00 4.52 4.85
CA ALA A 44 11.43 5.91 5.07
C ALA A 44 12.64 5.99 6.02
N ASP A 45 12.65 5.20 7.09
CA ASP A 45 13.75 5.12 8.05
C ASP A 45 15.04 4.58 7.39
N ILE A 46 14.95 3.51 6.62
CA ILE A 46 16.06 2.94 5.84
C ILE A 46 16.64 3.96 4.86
N LEU A 47 15.78 4.77 4.24
CA LEU A 47 16.18 5.84 3.32
C LEU A 47 16.75 7.09 4.03
N GLY A 48 16.80 7.10 5.37
CA GLY A 48 17.33 8.22 6.16
C GLY A 48 16.32 9.34 6.43
N TYR A 49 15.03 9.08 6.21
CA TYR A 49 13.93 10.02 6.45
C TYR A 49 12.96 9.51 7.53
N PRO A 50 13.40 9.34 8.80
CA PRO A 50 12.54 8.86 9.87
C PRO A 50 11.33 9.78 10.06
N LEU A 51 10.14 9.28 9.76
CA LEU A 51 8.92 10.09 9.67
C LEU A 51 8.59 10.81 10.97
N GLU A 52 8.79 10.14 12.10
CA GLU A 52 8.56 10.70 13.44
C GLU A 52 9.37 11.97 13.69
N LYS A 53 10.64 11.99 13.28
CA LYS A 53 11.53 13.14 13.42
C LYS A 53 11.01 14.38 12.71
N TYR A 54 10.30 14.18 11.60
CA TYR A 54 9.72 15.25 10.80
C TYR A 54 8.27 15.55 11.15
N GLY A 55 7.68 14.80 12.09
CA GLY A 55 6.28 14.94 12.48
C GLY A 55 5.32 14.50 11.36
N VAL A 56 5.74 13.56 10.53
CA VAL A 56 4.92 12.98 9.45
C VAL A 56 4.20 11.74 9.98
N SER A 57 2.89 11.67 9.75
CA SER A 57 2.06 10.53 10.14
C SER A 57 1.61 9.75 8.92
N VAL A 58 1.71 8.42 9.00
CA VAL A 58 1.04 7.52 8.05
C VAL A 58 -0.36 7.22 8.56
N VAL A 59 -1.35 7.33 7.69
CA VAL A 59 -2.76 7.15 8.04
C VAL A 59 -3.41 6.20 7.06
N ASN A 60 -3.75 5.01 7.53
CA ASN A 60 -4.55 4.05 6.77
C ASN A 60 -5.99 4.56 6.68
N VAL A 61 -6.46 4.84 5.47
CA VAL A 61 -7.84 5.30 5.21
C VAL A 61 -8.80 4.14 4.90
N GLY A 62 -8.28 2.92 4.77
CA GLY A 62 -9.06 1.68 4.63
C GLY A 62 -9.81 1.52 3.31
N SER A 63 -9.54 2.34 2.31
CA SER A 63 -10.17 2.26 1.00
C SER A 63 -9.76 3.43 0.10
N THR A 64 -10.33 3.48 -1.10
CA THR A 64 -10.24 4.60 -2.04
C THR A 64 -10.91 5.91 -1.56
N ALA A 65 -11.19 6.05 -0.26
CA ALA A 65 -11.83 7.25 0.32
C ALA A 65 -10.89 8.46 0.46
N PHE A 66 -9.71 8.41 -0.15
CA PHE A 66 -8.69 9.46 -0.12
C PHE A 66 -9.23 10.87 -0.36
N LEU A 67 -10.11 11.05 -1.35
CA LEU A 67 -10.66 12.37 -1.69
C LEU A 67 -11.47 12.99 -0.54
N ARG A 68 -12.11 12.18 0.30
CA ARG A 68 -12.86 12.66 1.46
C ARG A 68 -11.94 13.09 2.59
N TYR A 69 -10.92 12.30 2.89
CA TYR A 69 -9.95 12.64 3.92
C TYR A 69 -9.02 13.76 3.48
N SER A 70 -8.49 13.73 2.27
CA SER A 70 -7.64 14.80 1.74
C SER A 70 -8.40 16.11 1.53
N GLY A 71 -9.70 16.06 1.25
CA GLY A 71 -10.57 17.22 1.15
C GLY A 71 -10.65 18.05 2.44
N ILE A 72 -10.35 17.46 3.61
CA ILE A 72 -10.22 18.20 4.88
C ILE A 72 -9.06 19.21 4.79
N MET A 73 -7.99 18.85 4.07
CA MET A 73 -6.77 19.63 3.94
C MET A 73 -6.82 20.68 2.82
N ILE A 74 -7.95 20.77 2.11
CA ILE A 74 -8.15 21.71 1.01
C ILE A 74 -9.21 22.74 1.40
N ARG A 75 -8.90 24.02 1.21
CA ARG A 75 -9.83 25.13 1.42
C ARG A 75 -10.83 25.23 0.26
N LYS A 76 -11.94 25.97 0.49
CA LYS A 76 -12.93 26.21 -0.57
C LYS A 76 -12.37 26.95 -1.79
N ASP A 77 -11.31 27.72 -1.60
CA ASP A 77 -10.60 28.44 -2.68
C ASP A 77 -9.56 27.56 -3.40
N GLY A 78 -9.51 26.25 -3.11
CA GLY A 78 -8.59 25.29 -3.71
C GLY A 78 -7.19 25.27 -3.11
N ARG A 79 -6.86 26.20 -2.19
CA ARG A 79 -5.56 26.23 -1.53
C ARG A 79 -5.49 25.18 -0.42
N GLY A 80 -4.30 24.61 -0.18
CA GLY A 80 -4.04 23.77 0.99
C GLY A 80 -4.06 24.57 2.30
N ILE A 81 -4.27 23.87 3.42
CA ILE A 81 -4.18 24.45 4.77
C ILE A 81 -2.75 24.51 5.33
N GLY A 82 -1.75 24.26 4.49
CA GLY A 82 -0.33 24.32 4.86
C GLY A 82 0.27 22.99 5.32
N ILE A 83 -0.53 21.92 5.42
CA ILE A 83 -0.06 20.57 5.72
C ILE A 83 0.11 19.81 4.39
N PRO A 84 1.33 19.37 4.03
CA PRO A 84 1.54 18.55 2.86
C PRO A 84 0.95 17.15 3.05
N VAL A 85 0.29 16.65 2.03
CA VAL A 85 -0.35 15.32 2.03
C VAL A 85 0.11 14.53 0.81
N SER A 86 0.60 13.33 1.04
CA SER A 86 0.85 12.31 0.01
C SER A 86 -0.22 11.24 0.08
N VAL A 87 -0.78 10.87 -1.06
CA VAL A 87 -1.71 9.74 -1.20
C VAL A 87 -0.96 8.64 -1.93
N ILE A 88 -0.77 7.50 -1.30
CA ILE A 88 -0.16 6.31 -1.90
C ILE A 88 -1.28 5.32 -2.18
N THR A 89 -1.40 4.88 -3.43
CA THR A 89 -2.47 3.99 -3.89
C THR A 89 -1.93 2.96 -4.89
N ASP A 90 -2.62 1.85 -5.02
CA ASP A 90 -2.29 0.83 -6.00
C ASP A 90 -2.77 1.19 -7.41
N CYS A 91 -2.06 0.66 -8.41
CA CYS A 91 -2.45 0.80 -9.82
C CYS A 91 -3.70 -0.03 -10.14
N ASP A 92 -3.87 -1.19 -9.52
CA ASP A 92 -4.99 -2.14 -9.71
C ASP A 92 -5.12 -2.75 -11.11
N VAL A 93 -4.13 -2.56 -11.98
CA VAL A 93 -4.08 -3.21 -13.29
C VAL A 93 -3.43 -4.57 -13.16
N ARG A 94 -4.22 -5.64 -13.26
CA ARG A 94 -3.74 -7.02 -13.11
C ARG A 94 -2.80 -7.39 -14.25
N PRO A 95 -1.63 -8.00 -13.98
CA PRO A 95 -0.64 -8.40 -14.98
C PRO A 95 -0.99 -9.74 -15.64
N TYR A 96 -2.27 -10.06 -15.76
CA TYR A 96 -2.76 -11.27 -16.40
C TYR A 96 -4.19 -11.08 -16.92
N ASP A 97 -4.53 -11.85 -17.92
CA ASP A 97 -5.89 -12.06 -18.38
C ASP A 97 -6.40 -13.43 -17.90
N ILE A 98 -7.70 -13.60 -17.88
CA ILE A 98 -8.32 -14.90 -17.62
C ILE A 98 -8.77 -15.47 -18.97
N ASP A 99 -8.21 -16.61 -19.34
CA ASP A 99 -8.68 -17.34 -20.49
C ASP A 99 -10.13 -17.78 -20.27
N LYS A 100 -11.00 -17.50 -21.23
CA LYS A 100 -12.44 -17.71 -21.07
C LYS A 100 -12.84 -19.17 -21.18
N ASP A 101 -12.03 -19.98 -21.86
CA ASP A 101 -12.33 -21.39 -22.12
C ASP A 101 -11.77 -22.29 -21.02
N THR A 102 -10.55 -21.99 -20.55
CA THR A 102 -9.86 -22.80 -19.52
C THR A 102 -10.00 -22.21 -18.11
N ASN A 103 -10.42 -20.95 -17.97
CA ASN A 103 -10.43 -20.19 -16.71
C ASN A 103 -9.02 -20.05 -16.07
N GLU A 104 -7.97 -20.23 -16.86
CA GLU A 104 -6.59 -20.08 -16.41
C GLU A 104 -6.11 -18.62 -16.52
N LYS A 105 -5.14 -18.26 -15.67
CA LYS A 105 -4.49 -16.95 -15.71
C LYS A 105 -3.37 -16.96 -16.73
N VAL A 106 -3.48 -16.13 -17.76
CA VAL A 106 -2.45 -15.93 -18.78
C VAL A 106 -1.72 -14.62 -18.50
N PHE A 107 -0.42 -14.69 -18.27
CA PHE A 107 0.39 -13.51 -17.97
C PHE A 107 0.35 -12.50 -19.14
N ASN A 108 0.02 -11.25 -18.79
CA ASN A 108 -0.01 -10.11 -19.70
C ASN A 108 0.30 -8.83 -18.92
N GLU A 109 1.50 -8.32 -19.02
CA GLU A 109 2.01 -7.22 -18.18
C GLU A 109 1.23 -5.90 -18.31
N LYS A 110 0.51 -5.68 -19.40
CA LYS A 110 -0.32 -4.49 -19.65
C LYS A 110 0.35 -3.14 -19.32
N LYS A 111 1.62 -2.98 -19.71
CA LYS A 111 2.42 -1.78 -19.38
C LYS A 111 1.75 -0.46 -19.72
N SER A 112 1.15 -0.37 -20.92
CA SER A 112 0.49 0.85 -21.38
C SER A 112 -0.73 1.20 -20.53
N GLU A 113 -1.52 0.18 -20.14
CA GLU A 113 -2.70 0.35 -19.28
C GLU A 113 -2.28 0.79 -17.88
N SER A 114 -1.23 0.16 -17.31
CA SER A 114 -0.69 0.52 -16.00
C SER A 114 -0.17 1.96 -15.99
N THR A 115 0.60 2.38 -17.01
CA THR A 115 1.12 3.74 -17.12
C THR A 115 0.00 4.77 -17.24
N GLN A 116 -1.02 4.48 -18.04
CA GLN A 116 -2.17 5.36 -18.17
C GLN A 116 -2.94 5.48 -16.86
N LYS A 117 -3.17 4.36 -16.17
CA LYS A 117 -3.87 4.31 -14.89
C LYS A 117 -3.12 5.03 -13.77
N GLU A 118 -1.79 4.86 -13.70
CA GLU A 118 -0.91 5.60 -12.79
C GLU A 118 -1.09 7.11 -12.97
N LYS A 119 -1.03 7.59 -14.21
CA LYS A 119 -1.20 9.01 -14.53
C LYS A 119 -2.57 9.52 -14.10
N GLU A 120 -3.64 8.82 -14.46
CA GLU A 120 -5.01 9.18 -14.10
C GLU A 120 -5.22 9.25 -12.57
N ASN A 121 -4.71 8.28 -11.83
CA ASN A 121 -4.79 8.25 -10.38
C ASN A 121 -3.98 9.39 -9.76
N ASN A 122 -2.75 9.62 -10.21
CA ASN A 122 -1.91 10.72 -9.72
C ASN A 122 -2.55 12.08 -9.96
N GLU A 123 -3.15 12.31 -11.14
CA GLU A 123 -3.91 13.53 -11.43
C GLU A 123 -5.16 13.64 -10.57
N LYS A 124 -5.93 12.55 -10.42
CA LYS A 124 -7.15 12.50 -9.60
C LYS A 124 -6.92 12.88 -8.14
N TYR A 125 -5.81 12.41 -7.55
CA TYR A 125 -5.50 12.66 -6.14
C TYR A 125 -4.64 13.90 -5.90
N THR A 126 -4.17 14.58 -6.94
CA THR A 126 -3.35 15.79 -6.80
C THR A 126 -4.20 17.05 -6.82
N ASN A 127 -4.21 17.79 -5.69
CA ASN A 127 -4.91 19.06 -5.58
C ASN A 127 -4.33 19.89 -4.42
N GLY A 128 -3.99 21.14 -4.65
CA GLY A 128 -3.46 22.05 -3.62
C GLY A 128 -2.17 21.50 -2.98
N SER A 129 -2.22 21.20 -1.67
CA SER A 129 -1.10 20.58 -0.93
C SER A 129 -1.11 19.04 -0.96
N VAL A 130 -2.05 18.44 -1.64
CA VAL A 130 -2.17 16.97 -1.80
C VAL A 130 -1.47 16.53 -3.08
N ARG A 131 -0.73 15.43 -3.02
CA ARG A 131 -0.07 14.79 -4.16
C ARG A 131 -0.39 13.30 -4.19
N GLY A 132 -0.81 12.81 -5.36
CA GLY A 132 -1.04 11.40 -5.62
C GLY A 132 0.23 10.70 -6.09
N PHE A 133 0.45 9.49 -5.58
CA PHE A 133 1.51 8.57 -5.95
C PHE A 133 0.90 7.18 -6.10
N THR A 134 0.92 6.67 -7.32
CA THR A 134 0.36 5.35 -7.63
C THR A 134 1.49 4.37 -7.89
N SER A 135 1.36 3.13 -7.42
CA SER A 135 2.32 2.08 -7.76
C SER A 135 2.42 1.94 -9.29
N PRO A 136 3.62 1.76 -9.87
CA PRO A 136 3.79 1.70 -11.31
C PRO A 136 3.19 0.44 -11.94
N ARG A 137 2.86 -0.55 -11.10
CA ARG A 137 2.27 -1.83 -11.49
C ARG A 137 1.22 -2.23 -10.48
N TRP A 138 0.49 -3.27 -10.73
CA TRP A 138 -0.67 -3.83 -10.04
C TRP A 138 -0.83 -3.39 -8.57
N THR A 139 -0.01 -3.94 -7.65
CA THR A 139 -0.03 -3.62 -6.21
C THR A 139 1.37 -3.37 -5.66
N LEU A 140 1.45 -2.87 -4.42
CA LEU A 140 2.71 -2.72 -3.70
C LEU A 140 3.47 -4.05 -3.63
N GLU A 141 2.79 -5.13 -3.23
CA GLU A 141 3.41 -6.45 -3.09
C GLU A 141 3.95 -6.96 -4.43
N TYR A 142 3.19 -6.76 -5.50
CA TYR A 142 3.65 -7.11 -6.84
C TYR A 142 4.91 -6.33 -7.24
N CYS A 143 4.95 -5.04 -6.93
CA CYS A 143 6.13 -4.21 -7.19
C CYS A 143 7.35 -4.70 -6.42
N ILE A 144 7.19 -5.10 -5.14
CA ILE A 144 8.27 -5.67 -4.33
C ILE A 144 8.72 -7.02 -4.90
N ALA A 145 7.77 -7.91 -5.22
CA ALA A 145 8.06 -9.22 -5.79
C ALA A 145 8.80 -9.15 -7.13
N MET A 146 8.58 -8.09 -7.91
CA MET A 146 9.25 -7.86 -9.20
C MET A 146 10.48 -6.97 -9.10
N SER A 147 10.96 -6.67 -7.91
CA SER A 147 12.16 -5.87 -7.65
C SER A 147 13.38 -6.74 -7.34
N CYS A 148 14.49 -6.11 -7.00
CA CYS A 148 15.69 -6.81 -6.48
C CYS A 148 15.47 -7.45 -5.10
N LEU A 149 14.33 -7.23 -4.46
CA LEU A 149 13.94 -7.83 -3.17
C LEU A 149 13.02 -9.05 -3.33
N SER A 150 12.92 -9.63 -4.52
CA SER A 150 12.02 -10.76 -4.82
C SER A 150 12.29 -11.98 -3.93
N GLU A 151 13.55 -12.28 -3.68
CA GLU A 151 13.96 -13.42 -2.84
C GLU A 151 13.56 -13.19 -1.37
N GLU A 152 13.87 -12.03 -0.82
CA GLU A 152 13.50 -11.66 0.54
C GLU A 152 11.99 -11.60 0.72
N PHE A 153 11.27 -11.12 -0.29
CA PHE A 153 9.82 -11.09 -0.29
C PHE A 153 9.23 -12.50 -0.28
N HIS A 154 9.76 -13.41 -1.11
CA HIS A 154 9.36 -14.82 -1.13
C HIS A 154 9.57 -15.50 0.23
N LYS A 155 10.76 -15.33 0.83
CA LYS A 155 11.06 -15.82 2.20
C LYS A 155 10.08 -15.26 3.22
N SER A 156 9.78 -13.95 3.15
CA SER A 156 8.85 -13.29 4.07
C SER A 156 7.44 -13.87 3.99
N VAL A 157 6.96 -14.25 2.80
CA VAL A 157 5.66 -14.89 2.61
C VAL A 157 5.61 -16.27 3.30
N HIS A 158 6.67 -17.09 3.13
CA HIS A 158 6.74 -18.40 3.78
C HIS A 158 6.81 -18.29 5.31
N TYR A 159 7.63 -17.38 5.82
CA TYR A 159 7.72 -17.11 7.27
C TYR A 159 6.38 -16.61 7.83
N GLY A 160 5.71 -15.71 7.11
CA GLY A 160 4.39 -15.21 7.49
C GLY A 160 3.34 -16.31 7.58
N LYS A 161 3.32 -17.27 6.65
CA LYS A 161 2.44 -18.45 6.71
C LYS A 161 2.67 -19.28 7.98
N LYS A 162 3.93 -19.46 8.41
CA LYS A 162 4.25 -20.21 9.64
C LYS A 162 3.79 -19.49 10.90
N ILE A 163 3.82 -18.16 10.91
CA ILE A 163 3.33 -17.35 12.04
C ILE A 163 1.80 -17.40 12.10
N LEU A 164 1.11 -17.20 10.98
CA LEU A 164 -0.35 -17.15 10.89
C LEU A 164 -1.01 -18.49 11.28
N ASN A 165 -0.34 -19.61 10.99
CA ASN A 165 -0.83 -20.95 11.35
C ASN A 165 -0.59 -21.32 12.82
N ALA A 166 0.15 -20.52 13.57
CA ALA A 166 0.37 -20.75 15.00
C ALA A 166 -0.80 -20.18 15.81
N ARG A 167 -1.48 -21.04 16.56
CA ARG A 167 -2.62 -20.63 17.44
C ARG A 167 -2.26 -19.55 18.45
N ASP A 168 -1.00 -19.41 18.80
CA ASP A 168 -0.53 -18.57 19.91
C ASP A 168 0.20 -17.30 19.45
N TYR A 169 0.18 -16.93 18.19
CA TYR A 169 0.93 -15.78 17.64
C TYR A 169 2.40 -15.72 18.12
N ILE A 170 3.00 -16.89 18.32
CA ILE A 170 4.36 -16.98 18.82
C ILE A 170 5.32 -16.49 17.75
N ALA A 171 6.33 -15.77 18.17
CA ALA A 171 7.42 -15.28 17.34
C ALA A 171 7.95 -16.36 16.38
N LEU A 172 8.52 -15.94 15.27
CA LEU A 172 9.20 -16.81 14.33
C LEU A 172 10.36 -17.50 15.06
N THR A 173 10.22 -18.80 15.36
CA THR A 173 11.25 -19.59 16.01
C THR A 173 12.21 -20.18 14.96
N ASP A 174 13.44 -20.56 15.38
CA ASP A 174 14.41 -21.22 14.51
C ASP A 174 13.83 -22.50 13.86
N GLU A 175 12.99 -23.23 14.57
CA GLU A 175 12.30 -24.41 14.06
C GLU A 175 11.37 -24.07 12.90
N LYS A 176 10.54 -23.00 13.05
CA LYS A 176 9.65 -22.53 11.99
C LYS A 176 10.39 -21.96 10.79
N ILE A 177 11.52 -21.30 11.04
CA ILE A 177 12.42 -20.82 9.99
C ILE A 177 12.95 -22.00 9.19
N ASN A 178 13.45 -23.04 9.87
CA ASN A 178 13.97 -24.24 9.24
C ASN A 178 12.89 -24.99 8.42
N GLU A 179 11.68 -25.12 8.97
CA GLU A 179 10.56 -25.71 8.21
C GLU A 179 10.22 -24.91 6.95
N ALA A 180 10.17 -23.58 7.04
CA ALA A 180 9.89 -22.73 5.89
C ALA A 180 11.00 -22.83 4.83
N ASN A 181 12.27 -22.88 5.25
CA ASN A 181 13.40 -23.05 4.33
C ASN A 181 13.32 -24.39 3.59
N GLN A 182 13.00 -25.49 4.28
CA GLN A 182 12.81 -26.80 3.65
C GLN A 182 11.63 -26.84 2.66
N GLU A 183 10.56 -26.08 2.93
CA GLU A 183 9.44 -25.95 1.99
C GLU A 183 9.85 -25.19 0.74
N MET A 184 10.61 -24.11 0.89
CA MET A 184 11.12 -23.33 -0.24
C MET A 184 12.08 -24.15 -1.12
N GLU A 185 13.01 -24.89 -0.51
CA GLU A 185 13.92 -25.78 -1.24
C GLU A 185 13.16 -26.82 -2.08
N LYS A 186 12.10 -27.40 -1.55
CA LYS A 186 11.25 -28.36 -2.29
C LYS A 186 10.48 -27.69 -3.45
N GLU A 187 10.02 -26.47 -3.27
CA GLU A 187 9.38 -25.70 -4.34
C GLU A 187 10.38 -25.37 -5.46
N GLU A 188 11.61 -24.96 -5.14
CA GLU A 188 12.66 -24.68 -6.12
C GLU A 188 13.06 -25.93 -6.91
N GLU A 189 13.17 -27.10 -6.26
CA GLU A 189 13.42 -28.38 -6.95
C GLU A 189 12.30 -28.72 -7.94
N GLN A 190 11.03 -28.47 -7.58
CA GLN A 190 9.90 -28.72 -8.48
C GLN A 190 9.92 -27.80 -9.70
N TRP A 191 10.28 -26.51 -9.52
CA TRP A 191 10.38 -25.56 -10.62
C TRP A 191 11.57 -25.82 -11.55
N SER A 192 12.67 -26.40 -11.04
CA SER A 192 13.85 -26.75 -11.84
C SER A 192 13.66 -28.00 -12.73
N THR A 193 12.58 -28.73 -12.51
CA THR A 193 12.25 -29.97 -13.25
C THR A 193 11.16 -29.78 -14.32
N LEU A 194 10.61 -28.57 -14.44
CA LEU A 194 9.65 -28.16 -15.48
C LEU A 194 10.33 -27.37 -16.59
#